data_f41a6c66183937555a606776c83968b5
#
_entry.id   f41a6c66183937555a606776c83968b5
#
_cell.length_a   1.000
_cell.length_b   1.000
_cell.length_c   1.000
_cell.angle_alpha   90.00
_cell.angle_beta   90.00
_cell.angle_gamma   90.00
#
_symmetry.space_group_name_H-M   'P 1'
#
loop_
_entity.id
_entity.type
_entity.pdbx_description
1 polymer ?
#
loop_
_entity_poly.entity_id
_entity_poly.type
_entity_poly.pdbx_seq_one_letter_code
_entity_poly.pdbx_strand_id
1 'polypeptide(L)'
;EWDALDDETQRNEAKRMEVYAGMVEALDYHIGRIVTFLKDAGIFDNTIIMFMSDNGAEGNDPSVILENASWIPANFDNSIENMGRSNSHISYGPKWAEVSSTPFRGFKGFPTQGGLLSPAIISYKGFKANLVLRQFTSVMDIAPTILDVANIKHPQRNYNGRNVHPIKGQSILSAIIKNNESNLSNNRITGWELFNRRAIRAGSWKIIWIEKPYGQGRWVLYNLKNDPLEQNDLASKNPLKLKEMIGLYSTV
;
A
#
# COMPACT_ATOMS: atom_id res chain seq x y z
N GLU A 1 17.37 -4.26 18.21
CA GLU A 1 16.25 -4.56 19.13
C GLU A 1 16.01 -3.33 20.02
N TRP A 2 14.77 -3.10 20.45
CA TRP A 2 14.41 -1.92 21.24
C TRP A 2 15.25 -1.79 22.53
N ASP A 3 15.36 -2.89 23.27
CA ASP A 3 16.07 -2.93 24.54
C ASP A 3 17.61 -2.78 24.40
N ALA A 4 18.13 -2.81 23.19
CA ALA A 4 19.55 -2.57 22.91
C ALA A 4 19.87 -1.11 22.60
N LEU A 5 18.85 -0.24 22.52
CA LEU A 5 19.02 1.19 22.32
C LEU A 5 19.31 1.87 23.67
N ASP A 6 20.10 2.94 23.64
CA ASP A 6 20.28 3.81 24.82
C ASP A 6 19.00 4.61 25.11
N ASP A 7 18.89 5.13 26.34
CA ASP A 7 17.70 5.84 26.82
C ASP A 7 17.35 7.08 25.99
N GLU A 8 18.34 7.77 25.43
CA GLU A 8 18.12 8.96 24.60
C GLU A 8 17.53 8.55 23.25
N THR A 9 18.10 7.55 22.61
CA THR A 9 17.61 7.01 21.35
C THR A 9 16.20 6.45 21.52
N GLN A 10 15.93 5.70 22.59
CA GLN A 10 14.56 5.18 22.86
C GLN A 10 13.55 6.31 22.99
N ARG A 11 13.89 7.39 23.72
CA ARG A 11 13.00 8.55 23.88
C ARG A 11 12.73 9.25 22.55
N ASN A 12 13.77 9.46 21.74
CA ASN A 12 13.63 10.08 20.43
C ASN A 12 12.76 9.23 19.49
N GLU A 13 13.00 7.93 19.43
CA GLU A 13 12.20 7.02 18.61
C GLU A 13 10.75 6.92 19.10
N ALA A 14 10.51 6.84 20.41
CA ALA A 14 9.17 6.86 20.98
C ALA A 14 8.43 8.16 20.60
N LYS A 15 9.13 9.31 20.67
CA LYS A 15 8.55 10.60 20.29
C LYS A 15 8.20 10.68 18.81
N ARG A 16 9.01 10.12 17.92
CA ARG A 16 8.69 10.01 16.48
C ARG A 16 7.40 9.25 16.23
N MET A 17 7.20 8.11 16.92
CA MET A 17 5.99 7.31 16.81
C MET A 17 4.78 8.01 17.44
N GLU A 18 4.97 8.72 18.57
CA GLU A 18 3.90 9.55 19.19
C GLU A 18 3.39 10.61 18.21
N VAL A 19 4.31 11.31 17.51
CA VAL A 19 3.95 12.32 16.51
C VAL A 19 3.18 11.68 15.35
N TYR A 20 3.63 10.53 14.86
CA TYR A 20 2.91 9.80 13.80
C TYR A 20 1.51 9.38 14.25
N ALA A 21 1.37 8.86 15.48
CA ALA A 21 0.07 8.50 16.03
C ALA A 21 -0.88 9.70 16.14
N GLY A 22 -0.36 10.86 16.56
CA GLY A 22 -1.10 12.12 16.58
C GLY A 22 -1.54 12.58 15.19
N MET A 23 -0.73 12.36 14.14
CA MET A 23 -1.12 12.63 12.75
C MET A 23 -2.27 11.73 12.30
N VAL A 24 -2.24 10.44 12.66
CA VAL A 24 -3.32 9.49 12.34
C VAL A 24 -4.61 9.86 13.05
N GLU A 25 -4.53 10.27 14.33
CA GLU A 25 -5.69 10.76 15.09
C GLU A 25 -6.29 12.02 14.47
N ALA A 26 -5.45 12.98 14.06
CA ALA A 26 -5.90 14.18 13.38
C ALA A 26 -6.57 13.87 12.03
N LEU A 27 -6.03 12.90 11.27
CA LEU A 27 -6.63 12.43 10.02
C LEU A 27 -8.02 11.85 10.26
N ASP A 28 -8.17 10.97 11.25
CA ASP A 28 -9.47 10.37 11.62
C ASP A 28 -10.50 11.44 12.03
N TYR A 29 -10.08 12.40 12.86
CA TYR A 29 -10.92 13.54 13.24
C TYR A 29 -11.43 14.32 12.03
N HIS A 30 -10.55 14.62 11.06
CA HIS A 30 -10.94 15.38 9.87
C HIS A 30 -11.82 14.58 8.91
N ILE A 31 -11.62 13.26 8.80
CA ILE A 31 -12.54 12.37 8.08
C ILE A 31 -13.91 12.39 8.74
N GLY A 32 -13.97 12.34 10.07
CA GLY A 32 -15.20 12.48 10.84
C GLY A 32 -15.96 13.77 10.53
N ARG A 33 -15.26 14.90 10.36
CA ARG A 33 -15.87 16.18 9.95
C ARG A 33 -16.48 16.11 8.55
N ILE A 34 -15.82 15.46 7.60
CA ILE A 34 -16.36 15.25 6.24
C ILE A 34 -17.64 14.40 6.31
N VAL A 35 -17.62 13.32 7.08
CA VAL A 35 -18.77 12.42 7.26
C VAL A 35 -19.95 13.19 7.87
N THR A 36 -19.70 14.01 8.90
CA THR A 36 -20.72 14.85 9.53
C THR A 36 -21.32 15.83 8.52
N PHE A 37 -20.50 16.55 7.77
CA PHE A 37 -20.95 17.45 6.71
C PHE A 37 -21.86 16.75 5.68
N LEU A 38 -21.50 15.56 5.22
CA LEU A 38 -22.31 14.80 4.27
C LEU A 38 -23.68 14.39 4.85
N LYS A 39 -23.72 14.08 6.14
CA LYS A 39 -24.97 13.76 6.85
C LYS A 39 -25.86 14.99 7.01
N ASP A 40 -25.30 16.10 7.45
CA ASP A 40 -26.02 17.36 7.65
C ASP A 40 -26.57 17.91 6.32
N ALA A 41 -25.82 17.73 5.23
CA ALA A 41 -26.27 18.08 3.88
C ALA A 41 -27.31 17.12 3.28
N GLY A 42 -27.62 15.99 3.96
CA GLY A 42 -28.59 15.00 3.48
C GLY A 42 -28.13 14.18 2.27
N ILE A 43 -26.82 14.18 1.95
CA ILE A 43 -26.26 13.48 0.78
C ILE A 43 -25.44 12.25 1.14
N PHE A 44 -25.26 11.96 2.42
CA PHE A 44 -24.44 10.83 2.89
C PHE A 44 -24.86 9.49 2.27
N ASP A 45 -26.15 9.21 2.23
CA ASP A 45 -26.70 7.96 1.68
C ASP A 45 -26.49 7.79 0.16
N ASN A 46 -26.20 8.88 -0.54
CA ASN A 46 -25.91 8.88 -1.98
C ASN A 46 -24.42 9.17 -2.27
N THR A 47 -23.57 8.99 -1.29
CA THR A 47 -22.11 9.23 -1.41
C THR A 47 -21.34 7.96 -1.10
N ILE A 48 -20.44 7.55 -2.01
CA ILE A 48 -19.46 6.52 -1.74
C ILE A 48 -18.24 7.18 -1.11
N ILE A 49 -17.84 6.66 0.04
CA ILE A 49 -16.61 7.07 0.71
C ILE A 49 -15.58 5.95 0.52
N MET A 50 -14.44 6.30 -0.07
CA MET A 50 -13.29 5.41 -0.22
C MET A 50 -12.10 6.03 0.52
N PHE A 51 -11.57 5.31 1.48
CA PHE A 51 -10.35 5.66 2.20
C PHE A 51 -9.31 4.60 1.96
N MET A 52 -8.10 4.99 1.61
CA MET A 52 -6.99 4.06 1.41
C MET A 52 -5.64 4.76 1.56
N SER A 53 -4.62 3.99 1.88
CA SER A 53 -3.24 4.41 1.65
C SER A 53 -2.82 4.09 0.22
N ASP A 54 -1.96 4.91 -0.36
CA ASP A 54 -1.46 4.75 -1.75
C ASP A 54 -0.34 3.71 -1.86
N ASN A 55 0.36 3.46 -0.75
CA ASN A 55 1.46 2.48 -0.65
C ASN A 55 1.61 1.96 0.79
N GLY A 56 2.58 1.09 1.00
CA GLY A 56 3.00 0.70 2.34
C GLY A 56 3.60 1.87 3.12
N ALA A 57 3.87 1.64 4.41
CA ALA A 57 4.37 2.66 5.31
C ALA A 57 5.66 3.35 4.78
N GLU A 58 5.80 4.65 4.98
CA GLU A 58 6.96 5.44 4.51
C GLU A 58 8.14 5.28 5.45
N GLY A 59 9.19 4.61 4.99
CA GLY A 59 10.38 4.33 5.79
C GLY A 59 11.57 5.23 5.47
N ASN A 60 11.47 6.13 4.49
CA ASN A 60 12.59 7.00 4.17
C ASN A 60 12.79 8.06 5.26
N ASP A 61 14.03 8.27 5.63
CA ASP A 61 14.43 9.40 6.46
C ASP A 61 15.15 10.43 5.59
N PRO A 62 14.52 11.57 5.30
CA PRO A 62 15.15 12.62 4.49
C PRO A 62 16.45 13.15 5.08
N SER A 63 16.66 13.07 6.39
CA SER A 63 17.84 13.58 7.06
C SER A 63 19.13 12.81 6.73
N VAL A 64 19.01 11.56 6.27
CA VAL A 64 20.16 10.72 5.86
C VAL A 64 20.50 10.84 4.38
N ILE A 65 19.68 11.56 3.59
CA ILE A 65 19.98 11.85 2.19
C ILE A 65 21.02 12.98 2.14
N LEU A 66 22.14 12.75 1.44
CA LEU A 66 23.28 13.66 1.41
C LEU A 66 22.91 15.14 1.14
N GLU A 67 21.98 15.37 0.21
CA GLU A 67 21.51 16.72 -0.13
C GLU A 67 20.76 17.41 1.03
N ASN A 68 20.14 16.65 1.90
CA ASN A 68 19.33 17.14 3.00
C ASN A 68 20.04 17.09 4.37
N ALA A 69 21.16 16.37 4.47
CA ALA A 69 21.85 16.11 5.73
C ALA A 69 22.32 17.40 6.44
N SER A 70 22.66 18.43 5.66
CA SER A 70 23.01 19.76 6.21
C SER A 70 21.83 20.73 6.20
N TRP A 71 20.93 20.60 5.22
CA TRP A 71 19.84 21.54 5.05
C TRP A 71 18.74 21.39 6.12
N ILE A 72 18.39 20.16 6.48
CA ILE A 72 17.35 19.92 7.51
C ILE A 72 17.78 20.52 8.86
N PRO A 73 18.95 20.19 9.45
CA PRO A 73 19.34 20.76 10.73
C PRO A 73 19.60 22.27 10.70
N ALA A 74 19.88 22.85 9.51
CA ALA A 74 20.06 24.30 9.37
C ALA A 74 18.73 25.07 9.30
N ASN A 75 17.62 24.41 8.97
CA ASN A 75 16.34 25.07 8.72
C ASN A 75 15.21 24.62 9.66
N PHE A 76 15.38 23.53 10.41
CA PHE A 76 14.35 22.96 11.28
C PHE A 76 14.91 22.63 12.66
N ASP A 77 14.11 22.86 13.67
CA ASP A 77 14.37 22.41 15.03
C ASP A 77 13.72 21.05 15.26
N ASN A 78 14.54 20.01 15.22
CA ASN A 78 14.15 18.62 15.47
C ASN A 78 14.51 18.14 16.88
N SER A 79 14.70 19.06 17.83
CA SER A 79 14.82 18.72 19.25
C SER A 79 13.58 17.94 19.72
N ILE A 80 13.76 17.09 20.72
CA ILE A 80 12.67 16.27 21.25
C ILE A 80 11.49 17.12 21.74
N GLU A 81 11.75 18.31 22.24
CA GLU A 81 10.76 19.27 22.73
C GLU A 81 9.97 19.89 21.58
N ASN A 82 10.54 20.01 20.39
CA ASN A 82 9.91 20.61 19.23
C ASN A 82 9.35 19.59 18.23
N MET A 83 9.71 18.31 18.34
CA MET A 83 9.17 17.25 17.46
C MET A 83 7.64 17.27 17.40
N GLY A 84 7.09 17.34 16.18
CA GLY A 84 5.65 17.40 15.90
C GLY A 84 5.03 18.79 16.04
N ARG A 85 5.82 19.81 16.32
CA ARG A 85 5.39 21.22 16.36
C ARG A 85 5.77 21.94 15.06
N SER A 86 5.39 23.21 14.95
CA SER A 86 5.82 24.06 13.85
C SER A 86 7.36 24.12 13.80
N ASN A 87 7.90 24.19 12.60
CA ASN A 87 9.35 24.21 12.37
C ASN A 87 10.07 22.91 12.75
N SER A 88 9.39 21.75 12.81
CA SER A 88 10.04 20.44 12.82
C SER A 88 9.87 19.72 11.48
N HIS A 89 10.88 18.94 11.10
CA HIS A 89 10.90 18.11 9.90
C HIS A 89 11.53 16.76 10.24
N ILE A 90 10.70 15.83 10.66
CA ILE A 90 11.11 14.50 11.11
C ILE A 90 10.48 13.40 10.27
N SER A 91 11.14 12.26 10.22
CA SER A 91 10.59 10.98 9.78
C SER A 91 10.57 10.00 10.95
N TYR A 92 9.63 9.08 11.00
CA TYR A 92 9.69 8.01 11.99
C TYR A 92 10.61 6.85 11.56
N GLY A 93 11.10 6.91 10.32
CA GLY A 93 12.16 6.04 9.82
C GLY A 93 11.76 4.61 9.50
N PRO A 94 12.73 3.82 8.98
CA PRO A 94 12.45 2.51 8.41
C PRO A 94 11.98 1.47 9.44
N LYS A 95 12.42 1.57 10.69
CA LYS A 95 12.04 0.61 11.74
C LYS A 95 10.56 0.74 12.12
N TRP A 96 10.10 1.95 12.31
CA TRP A 96 8.68 2.20 12.58
C TRP A 96 7.80 1.94 11.35
N ALA A 97 8.33 2.15 10.14
CA ALA A 97 7.62 1.76 8.92
C ALA A 97 7.43 0.23 8.84
N GLU A 98 8.42 -0.57 9.22
CA GLU A 98 8.25 -2.04 9.33
C GLU A 98 7.23 -2.41 10.40
N VAL A 99 7.24 -1.75 11.56
CA VAL A 99 6.23 -1.95 12.62
C VAL A 99 4.83 -1.63 12.10
N SER A 100 4.66 -0.51 11.39
CA SER A 100 3.39 -0.09 10.80
C SER A 100 2.89 -1.03 9.68
N SER A 101 3.80 -1.78 9.05
CA SER A 101 3.48 -2.77 8.02
C SER A 101 3.24 -4.18 8.59
N THR A 102 3.40 -4.38 9.90
CA THR A 102 3.24 -5.70 10.57
C THR A 102 1.87 -6.35 10.25
N PRO A 103 1.82 -7.65 9.97
CA PRO A 103 2.89 -8.66 10.09
C PRO A 103 3.74 -8.83 8.81
N PHE A 104 3.57 -8.00 7.80
CA PHE A 104 4.28 -8.10 6.53
C PHE A 104 5.66 -7.44 6.63
N ARG A 105 6.63 -7.97 5.89
CA ARG A 105 7.98 -7.42 5.86
C ARG A 105 8.12 -6.30 4.83
N GLY A 106 9.05 -5.39 5.12
CA GLY A 106 9.37 -4.24 4.28
C GLY A 106 8.32 -3.13 4.36
N PHE A 107 8.56 -2.08 3.59
CA PHE A 107 7.78 -0.84 3.60
C PHE A 107 7.81 -0.23 2.20
N LYS A 108 7.26 0.96 2.00
CA LYS A 108 7.24 1.70 0.73
C LYS A 108 8.60 1.63 0.00
N GLY A 109 8.55 1.37 -1.30
CA GLY A 109 9.74 1.21 -2.14
C GLY A 109 10.26 -0.23 -2.22
N PHE A 110 9.72 -1.17 -1.42
CA PHE A 110 9.99 -2.60 -1.54
C PHE A 110 8.82 -3.33 -2.22
N PRO A 111 9.11 -4.31 -3.11
CA PRO A 111 8.06 -5.11 -3.74
C PRO A 111 7.58 -6.28 -2.85
N THR A 112 7.90 -6.26 -1.58
CA THR A 112 7.40 -7.18 -0.56
C THR A 112 5.97 -6.83 -0.16
N GLN A 113 5.27 -7.72 0.55
CA GLN A 113 3.89 -7.47 0.95
C GLN A 113 3.75 -6.20 1.80
N GLY A 114 4.67 -5.89 2.71
CA GLY A 114 4.62 -4.68 3.52
C GLY A 114 4.81 -3.38 2.74
N GLY A 115 5.48 -3.44 1.58
CA GLY A 115 5.59 -2.27 0.69
C GLY A 115 4.44 -2.12 -0.29
N LEU A 116 3.72 -3.21 -0.61
CA LEU A 116 2.66 -3.23 -1.63
C LEU A 116 1.25 -3.22 -1.07
N LEU A 117 1.02 -3.89 0.07
CA LEU A 117 -0.29 -3.92 0.71
C LEU A 117 -0.55 -2.63 1.46
N SER A 118 -1.70 -2.06 1.22
CA SER A 118 -2.19 -0.88 1.92
C SER A 118 -3.63 -1.09 2.39
N PRO A 119 -3.99 -0.53 3.55
CA PRO A 119 -5.36 -0.60 4.04
C PRO A 119 -6.30 0.15 3.11
N ALA A 120 -7.50 -0.40 2.89
CA ALA A 120 -8.55 0.26 2.17
C ALA A 120 -9.92 0.00 2.81
N ILE A 121 -10.74 1.02 2.89
CA ILE A 121 -12.10 0.97 3.40
C ILE A 121 -13.02 1.59 2.35
N ILE A 122 -14.14 0.92 2.07
CA ILE A 122 -15.18 1.45 1.19
C ILE A 122 -16.50 1.41 1.94
N SER A 123 -17.18 2.55 1.99
CA SER A 123 -18.47 2.70 2.64
C SER A 123 -19.49 3.32 1.70
N TYR A 124 -20.67 2.69 1.63
CA TYR A 124 -21.84 3.17 0.92
C TYR A 124 -23.10 2.48 1.46
N LYS A 125 -24.24 3.15 1.48
CA LYS A 125 -25.51 2.64 2.01
C LYS A 125 -25.92 1.28 1.44
N GLY A 126 -25.65 1.04 0.17
CA GLY A 126 -26.01 -0.21 -0.53
C GLY A 126 -24.99 -1.35 -0.34
N PHE A 127 -23.91 -1.15 0.39
CA PHE A 127 -22.88 -2.16 0.56
C PHE A 127 -23.08 -2.98 1.83
N LYS A 128 -22.62 -4.23 1.81
CA LYS A 128 -22.68 -5.10 2.97
C LYS A 128 -21.75 -4.62 4.06
N ALA A 129 -22.29 -4.40 5.24
CA ALA A 129 -21.50 -4.01 6.41
C ALA A 129 -20.56 -5.14 6.88
N ASN A 130 -19.42 -4.77 7.45
CA ASN A 130 -18.42 -5.69 8.03
C ASN A 130 -17.89 -6.76 7.06
N LEU A 131 -17.89 -6.47 5.77
CA LEU A 131 -17.30 -7.33 4.76
C LEU A 131 -15.79 -7.11 4.71
N VAL A 132 -15.03 -8.19 4.73
CA VAL A 132 -13.58 -8.18 4.46
C VAL A 132 -13.32 -8.93 3.17
N LEU A 133 -12.89 -8.23 2.14
CA LEU A 133 -12.42 -8.84 0.89
C LEU A 133 -11.00 -9.38 1.08
N ARG A 134 -10.81 -10.66 0.77
CA ARG A 134 -9.50 -11.34 0.90
C ARG A 134 -8.82 -11.58 -0.43
N GLN A 135 -9.53 -11.40 -1.53
CA GLN A 135 -8.98 -11.50 -2.87
C GLN A 135 -8.07 -10.31 -3.18
N PHE A 136 -7.11 -10.54 -4.07
CA PHE A 136 -6.23 -9.49 -4.53
C PHE A 136 -7.03 -8.42 -5.29
N THR A 137 -6.96 -7.20 -4.76
CA THR A 137 -7.49 -5.98 -5.38
C THR A 137 -6.37 -4.96 -5.57
N SER A 138 -6.58 -3.98 -6.40
CA SER A 138 -5.59 -2.97 -6.74
C SER A 138 -6.27 -1.61 -6.92
N VAL A 139 -5.50 -0.54 -6.82
CA VAL A 139 -5.96 0.83 -7.14
C VAL A 139 -6.59 0.90 -8.55
N MET A 140 -6.15 0.06 -9.48
CA MET A 140 -6.73 -0.03 -10.83
C MET A 140 -8.21 -0.45 -10.82
N ASP A 141 -8.69 -1.06 -9.75
CA ASP A 141 -10.06 -1.56 -9.62
C ASP A 141 -11.06 -0.48 -9.18
N ILE A 142 -10.57 0.66 -8.73
CA ILE A 142 -11.41 1.78 -8.28
C ILE A 142 -12.23 2.35 -9.43
N ALA A 143 -11.58 2.73 -10.53
CA ALA A 143 -12.26 3.35 -11.66
C ALA A 143 -13.38 2.47 -12.26
N PRO A 144 -13.16 1.17 -12.58
CA PRO A 144 -14.23 0.33 -13.07
C PRO A 144 -15.34 0.10 -12.03
N THR A 145 -15.02 0.09 -10.73
CA THR A 145 -16.03 -0.02 -9.67
C THR A 145 -16.92 1.22 -9.61
N ILE A 146 -16.34 2.41 -9.71
CA ILE A 146 -17.10 3.68 -9.74
C ILE A 146 -18.01 3.72 -10.96
N LEU A 147 -17.53 3.32 -12.14
CA LEU A 147 -18.34 3.27 -13.35
C LEU A 147 -19.52 2.30 -13.22
N ASP A 148 -19.29 1.12 -12.64
CA ASP A 148 -20.35 0.14 -12.38
C ASP A 148 -21.41 0.68 -11.41
N VAL A 149 -20.98 1.32 -10.32
CA VAL A 149 -21.93 1.94 -9.37
C VAL A 149 -22.75 3.02 -10.04
N ALA A 150 -22.14 3.82 -10.92
CA ALA A 150 -22.80 4.87 -11.68
C ALA A 150 -23.62 4.32 -12.88
N ASN A 151 -23.58 3.01 -13.13
CA ASN A 151 -24.16 2.37 -14.31
C ASN A 151 -23.68 2.98 -15.64
N ILE A 152 -22.40 3.33 -15.70
CA ILE A 152 -21.75 3.94 -16.86
C ILE A 152 -20.82 2.91 -17.51
N LYS A 153 -21.01 2.67 -18.81
CA LYS A 153 -20.11 1.80 -19.56
C LYS A 153 -18.82 2.52 -19.92
N HIS A 154 -17.69 1.87 -19.68
CA HIS A 154 -16.39 2.39 -20.11
C HIS A 154 -16.32 2.45 -21.65
N PRO A 155 -15.82 3.55 -22.24
CA PRO A 155 -15.75 3.76 -23.69
C PRO A 155 -14.76 2.84 -24.43
N GLN A 156 -14.09 1.93 -23.73
CA GLN A 156 -13.07 1.02 -24.25
C GLN A 156 -11.85 1.78 -24.80
N ARG A 157 -11.72 1.89 -26.11
CA ARG A 157 -10.56 2.51 -26.77
C ARG A 157 -10.86 3.86 -27.42
N ASN A 158 -12.12 4.27 -27.45
CA ASN A 158 -12.52 5.53 -28.06
C ASN A 158 -13.51 6.30 -27.18
N TYR A 159 -13.22 7.54 -26.92
CA TYR A 159 -14.13 8.46 -26.24
C TYR A 159 -14.17 9.78 -26.99
N ASN A 160 -15.36 10.14 -27.50
CA ASN A 160 -15.59 11.36 -28.28
C ASN A 160 -14.56 11.56 -29.41
N GLY A 161 -14.27 10.52 -30.19
CA GLY A 161 -13.31 10.56 -31.29
C GLY A 161 -11.84 10.50 -30.88
N ARG A 162 -11.53 10.42 -29.57
CA ARG A 162 -10.15 10.31 -29.06
C ARG A 162 -9.83 8.88 -28.65
N ASN A 163 -8.63 8.42 -28.97
CA ASN A 163 -8.14 7.18 -28.44
C ASN A 163 -7.87 7.31 -26.94
N VAL A 164 -8.40 6.39 -26.15
CA VAL A 164 -8.19 6.27 -24.71
C VAL A 164 -7.65 4.89 -24.37
N HIS A 165 -6.88 4.80 -23.30
CA HIS A 165 -6.41 3.51 -22.81
C HIS A 165 -7.55 2.76 -22.14
N PRO A 166 -7.73 1.45 -22.44
CA PRO A 166 -8.71 0.63 -21.75
C PRO A 166 -8.34 0.49 -20.28
N ILE A 167 -9.33 0.44 -19.41
CA ILE A 167 -9.15 0.15 -18.00
C ILE A 167 -8.60 -1.27 -17.84
N LYS A 168 -7.49 -1.42 -17.15
CA LYS A 168 -6.88 -2.73 -16.84
C LYS A 168 -7.45 -3.36 -15.57
N GLY A 169 -8.09 -2.56 -14.70
CA GLY A 169 -8.73 -3.01 -13.48
C GLY A 169 -10.02 -3.77 -13.73
N GLN A 170 -10.53 -4.40 -12.70
CA GLN A 170 -11.84 -5.07 -12.69
C GLN A 170 -12.72 -4.45 -11.60
N SER A 171 -14.02 -4.36 -11.88
CA SER A 171 -14.96 -3.90 -10.85
C SER A 171 -15.05 -4.93 -9.71
N ILE A 172 -15.01 -4.43 -8.48
CA ILE A 172 -15.21 -5.23 -7.27
C ILE A 172 -16.65 -5.09 -6.73
N LEU A 173 -17.53 -4.39 -7.44
CA LEU A 173 -18.88 -4.08 -6.99
C LEU A 173 -19.69 -5.34 -6.65
N SER A 174 -19.65 -6.36 -7.52
CA SER A 174 -20.37 -7.62 -7.29
C SER A 174 -19.88 -8.36 -6.05
N ALA A 175 -18.58 -8.30 -5.76
CA ALA A 175 -18.02 -8.90 -4.56
C ALA A 175 -18.48 -8.18 -3.29
N ILE A 176 -18.55 -6.84 -3.33
CA ILE A 176 -18.97 -6.01 -2.20
C ILE A 176 -20.49 -6.21 -1.90
N ILE A 177 -21.34 -6.22 -2.92
CA ILE A 177 -22.80 -6.33 -2.73
C ILE A 177 -23.20 -7.76 -2.35
N LYS A 178 -22.68 -8.76 -3.08
CA LYS A 178 -23.13 -10.15 -2.97
C LYS A 178 -22.31 -10.97 -1.97
N ASN A 179 -21.26 -10.42 -1.39
CA ASN A 179 -20.27 -11.16 -0.61
C ASN A 179 -19.74 -12.38 -1.37
N ASN A 180 -19.50 -12.21 -2.66
CA ASN A 180 -19.05 -13.28 -3.54
C ASN A 180 -17.79 -12.85 -4.28
N GLU A 181 -16.64 -13.30 -3.79
CA GLU A 181 -15.33 -13.02 -4.39
C GLU A 181 -15.03 -13.91 -5.62
N SER A 182 -15.88 -14.89 -5.93
CA SER A 182 -15.65 -15.82 -7.07
C SER A 182 -15.57 -15.10 -8.43
N ASN A 183 -16.18 -13.94 -8.53
CA ASN A 183 -16.14 -13.10 -9.73
C ASN A 183 -14.84 -12.29 -9.87
N LEU A 184 -14.02 -12.23 -8.82
CA LEU A 184 -12.71 -11.58 -8.88
C LEU A 184 -11.70 -12.56 -9.47
N SER A 185 -11.02 -12.16 -10.54
CA SER A 185 -10.05 -13.02 -11.21
C SER A 185 -8.85 -13.32 -10.31
N ASN A 186 -8.73 -14.59 -9.88
CA ASN A 186 -7.56 -15.08 -9.14
C ASN A 186 -6.31 -15.23 -10.01
N ASN A 187 -6.47 -15.23 -11.34
CA ASN A 187 -5.37 -15.45 -12.29
C ASN A 187 -4.80 -14.14 -12.83
N ARG A 188 -5.10 -13.03 -12.19
CA ARG A 188 -4.58 -11.72 -12.57
C ARG A 188 -3.07 -11.70 -12.46
N ILE A 189 -2.41 -11.26 -13.53
CA ILE A 189 -0.98 -11.03 -13.55
C ILE A 189 -0.74 -9.55 -13.27
N THR A 190 0.09 -9.25 -12.28
CA THR A 190 0.44 -7.88 -11.90
C THR A 190 1.94 -7.80 -11.65
N GLY A 191 2.60 -6.88 -12.33
CA GLY A 191 4.02 -6.59 -12.18
C GLY A 191 4.24 -5.27 -11.44
N TRP A 192 5.36 -5.17 -10.74
CA TRP A 192 5.84 -3.96 -10.08
C TRP A 192 7.33 -3.79 -10.36
N GLU A 193 7.73 -2.56 -10.63
CA GLU A 193 9.13 -2.18 -10.72
C GLU A 193 9.31 -0.76 -10.16
N LEU A 194 10.21 -0.63 -9.18
CA LEU A 194 10.57 0.65 -8.58
C LEU A 194 11.97 0.54 -7.98
N PHE A 195 12.83 1.54 -8.22
CA PHE A 195 14.21 1.57 -7.70
C PHE A 195 15.01 0.30 -8.03
N ASN A 196 14.85 -0.23 -9.26
CA ASN A 196 15.45 -1.49 -9.71
C ASN A 196 15.00 -2.73 -8.91
N ARG A 197 13.98 -2.63 -8.06
CA ARG A 197 13.35 -3.73 -7.35
C ARG A 197 12.11 -4.17 -8.12
N ARG A 198 11.93 -5.47 -8.25
CA ARG A 198 10.97 -6.04 -9.18
C ARG A 198 10.13 -7.11 -8.53
N ALA A 199 8.88 -7.20 -8.91
CA ALA A 199 8.03 -8.32 -8.56
C ALA A 199 7.02 -8.61 -9.66
N ILE A 200 6.56 -9.85 -9.71
CA ILE A 200 5.36 -10.23 -10.44
C ILE A 200 4.55 -11.20 -9.61
N ARG A 201 3.24 -11.01 -9.61
CA ARG A 201 2.25 -11.90 -9.02
C ARG A 201 1.36 -12.48 -10.10
N ALA A 202 1.15 -13.79 -10.07
CA ALA A 202 0.17 -14.51 -10.87
C ALA A 202 -0.60 -15.48 -9.96
N GLY A 203 -1.85 -15.16 -9.69
CA GLY A 203 -2.64 -15.89 -8.69
C GLY A 203 -2.02 -15.84 -7.29
N SER A 204 -1.74 -17.01 -6.74
CA SER A 204 -1.06 -17.15 -5.44
C SER A 204 0.46 -17.09 -5.52
N TRP A 205 1.03 -17.19 -6.70
CA TRP A 205 2.48 -17.18 -6.86
C TRP A 205 3.01 -15.77 -7.03
N LYS A 206 4.16 -15.50 -6.40
CA LYS A 206 4.85 -14.22 -6.50
C LYS A 206 6.35 -14.46 -6.55
N ILE A 207 7.03 -13.78 -7.44
CA ILE A 207 8.48 -13.66 -7.43
C ILE A 207 8.88 -12.23 -7.13
N ILE A 208 10.02 -12.10 -6.45
CA ILE A 208 10.60 -10.81 -6.07
C ILE A 208 12.08 -10.82 -6.41
N TRP A 209 12.57 -9.72 -6.94
CA TRP A 209 13.99 -9.45 -7.08
C TRP A 209 14.33 -8.15 -6.36
N ILE A 210 15.29 -8.20 -5.46
CA ILE A 210 15.80 -7.05 -4.71
C ILE A 210 17.33 -7.14 -4.73
N GLU A 211 17.98 -6.03 -5.07
CA GLU A 211 19.43 -5.89 -5.13
C GLU A 211 20.08 -6.06 -3.75
N LYS A 212 21.35 -6.44 -3.74
CA LYS A 212 22.18 -6.37 -2.52
C LYS A 212 22.49 -4.90 -2.18
N PRO A 213 22.60 -4.53 -0.91
CA PRO A 213 22.51 -5.36 0.29
C PRO A 213 21.08 -5.58 0.81
N TYR A 214 20.06 -4.98 0.20
CA TYR A 214 18.66 -5.00 0.67
C TYR A 214 17.97 -6.33 0.46
N GLY A 215 18.43 -7.13 -0.50
CA GLY A 215 17.92 -8.45 -0.82
C GLY A 215 19.03 -9.40 -1.23
N GLN A 216 18.64 -10.51 -1.88
CA GLN A 216 19.58 -11.57 -2.24
C GLN A 216 20.28 -11.35 -3.59
N GLY A 217 19.89 -10.36 -4.40
CA GLY A 217 20.39 -10.10 -5.74
C GLY A 217 20.02 -11.24 -6.73
N ARG A 218 18.94 -11.96 -6.44
CA ARG A 218 18.38 -13.01 -7.29
C ARG A 218 16.86 -13.07 -7.14
N TRP A 219 16.21 -13.73 -8.07
CA TRP A 219 14.79 -14.03 -7.94
C TRP A 219 14.52 -15.00 -6.79
N VAL A 220 13.56 -14.70 -5.95
CA VAL A 220 12.98 -15.54 -4.91
C VAL A 220 11.52 -15.82 -5.23
N LEU A 221 10.99 -16.98 -4.82
CA LEU A 221 9.64 -17.42 -5.16
C LEU A 221 8.83 -17.68 -3.89
N TYR A 222 7.62 -17.16 -3.86
CA TYR A 222 6.67 -17.37 -2.75
C TYR A 222 5.32 -17.87 -3.23
N ASN A 223 4.63 -18.60 -2.36
CA ASN A 223 3.21 -18.93 -2.53
C ASN A 223 2.39 -18.21 -1.46
N LEU A 224 1.82 -17.07 -1.80
CA LEU A 224 1.11 -16.19 -0.87
C LEU A 224 -0.15 -16.81 -0.24
N LYS A 225 -0.68 -17.90 -0.78
CA LYS A 225 -1.80 -18.62 -0.17
C LYS A 225 -1.36 -19.34 1.11
N ASN A 226 -0.15 -19.88 1.11
CA ASN A 226 0.40 -20.68 2.21
C ASN A 226 1.40 -19.88 3.05
N ASP A 227 2.00 -18.84 2.47
CA ASP A 227 3.02 -18.00 3.07
C ASP A 227 2.77 -16.52 2.69
N PRO A 228 1.72 -15.89 3.25
CA PRO A 228 1.41 -14.49 2.97
C PRO A 228 2.47 -13.52 3.49
N LEU A 229 3.35 -13.97 4.39
CA LEU A 229 4.41 -13.16 4.99
C LEU A 229 5.74 -13.23 4.22
N GLU A 230 5.81 -14.06 3.15
CA GLU A 230 7.01 -14.18 2.30
C GLU A 230 8.25 -14.63 3.08
N GLN A 231 8.09 -15.62 3.98
CA GLN A 231 9.16 -16.12 4.85
C GLN A 231 9.94 -17.27 4.21
N ASN A 232 9.30 -18.05 3.31
CA ASN A 232 9.85 -19.28 2.78
C ASN A 232 10.12 -19.18 1.28
N ASP A 233 11.37 -18.98 0.90
CA ASP A 233 11.78 -19.01 -0.50
C ASP A 233 11.66 -20.43 -1.09
N LEU A 234 10.81 -20.56 -2.09
CA LEU A 234 10.51 -21.82 -2.78
C LEU A 234 11.28 -21.98 -4.11
N ALA A 235 12.17 -21.05 -4.46
CA ALA A 235 12.86 -21.02 -5.76
C ALA A 235 13.61 -22.32 -6.07
N SER A 236 14.38 -22.84 -5.10
CA SER A 236 15.13 -24.09 -5.24
C SER A 236 14.24 -25.32 -5.30
N LYS A 237 13.11 -25.30 -4.58
CA LYS A 237 12.15 -26.42 -4.51
C LYS A 237 11.21 -26.46 -5.72
N ASN A 238 11.02 -25.34 -6.43
CA ASN A 238 10.09 -25.20 -7.54
C ASN A 238 10.72 -24.49 -8.75
N PRO A 239 11.82 -24.99 -9.33
CA PRO A 239 12.57 -24.31 -10.38
C PRO A 239 11.75 -24.09 -11.66
N LEU A 240 10.84 -25.00 -12.00
CA LEU A 240 9.96 -24.85 -13.16
C LEU A 240 8.97 -23.71 -12.97
N LYS A 241 8.38 -23.58 -11.78
CA LYS A 241 7.48 -22.46 -11.44
C LYS A 241 8.23 -21.13 -11.41
N LEU A 242 9.44 -21.10 -10.88
CA LEU A 242 10.27 -19.90 -10.93
C LEU A 242 10.53 -19.45 -12.38
N LYS A 243 10.91 -20.41 -13.25
CA LYS A 243 11.15 -20.11 -14.69
C LYS A 243 9.89 -19.58 -15.38
N GLU A 244 8.74 -20.19 -15.11
CA GLU A 244 7.45 -19.72 -15.62
C GLU A 244 7.18 -18.27 -15.20
N MET A 245 7.32 -17.97 -13.90
CA MET A 245 7.08 -16.63 -13.36
C MET A 245 8.05 -15.58 -13.90
N ILE A 246 9.32 -15.92 -14.11
CA ILE A 246 10.30 -15.03 -14.77
C ILE A 246 9.88 -14.76 -16.22
N GLY A 247 9.41 -15.79 -16.94
CA GLY A 247 8.87 -15.62 -18.29
C GLY A 247 7.68 -14.65 -18.34
N LEU A 248 6.75 -14.75 -17.37
CA LEU A 248 5.63 -13.82 -17.24
C LEU A 248 6.10 -12.39 -16.98
N TYR A 249 7.12 -12.19 -16.14
CA TYR A 249 7.67 -10.86 -15.87
C TYR A 249 8.18 -10.17 -17.15
N SER A 250 8.77 -10.93 -18.06
CA SER A 250 9.28 -10.41 -19.32
C SER A 250 8.19 -9.98 -20.32
N THR A 251 6.91 -10.26 -20.03
CA THR A 251 5.75 -9.92 -20.90
C THR A 251 4.88 -8.78 -20.37
N VAL A 252 5.16 -8.30 -19.17
CA VAL A 252 4.42 -7.21 -18.50
C VAL A 252 5.26 -5.94 -18.50
#